data_2bb9d86b5c9d2451d00edd6e1f825967
#
_entry.id   2bb9d86b5c9d2451d00edd6e1f825967
#
_cell.length_a   1.000
_cell.length_b   1.000
_cell.length_c   1.000
_cell.angle_alpha   90.00
_cell.angle_beta   90.00
_cell.angle_gamma   90.00
#
_symmetry.space_group_name_H-M   'P 1'
#
loop_
_entity.id
_entity.type
_entity.pdbx_description
1 polymer ?
#
loop_
_entity_poly.entity_id
_entity_poly.type
_entity_poly.pdbx_seq_one_letter_code
_entity_poly.pdbx_strand_id
1 'polypeptide(L)'
;RFHFTINLPAAEGSSTQNTMVQQNNGDISLSGYTVLLVEDNKLNQVLATTIIEKWGARVVVAGNGQQALDMLATDTFDIILMDIQMPVMDGMTASRLIREKLKITTPILALSANVIKGIVEKCQEAGMQGYISKPFDSDDLYRKIVLHAPKTGSPVEKPEEMLEPDLVLADVSRLEKMIGSDPEQLNIMINKFLMITPSYLAELNDALALNDIDAVAAAAHKIKSSIDLVSAPVLRELILFINHNSRNGSSISEVSPLIRKFNVYYKLLEKQLRQEISTGKVFHKVG
;
A
#
# COMPACT_ATOMS: atom_id res chain seq x y z
N ARG A 1 -17.55 19.28 -37.05
CA ARG A 1 -16.18 19.64 -36.60
C ARG A 1 -16.31 20.71 -35.53
N PHE A 2 -15.78 20.43 -34.35
CA PHE A 2 -15.65 21.42 -33.28
C PHE A 2 -14.21 21.91 -33.31
N HIS A 3 -14.01 23.24 -33.23
CA HIS A 3 -12.70 23.89 -33.13
C HIS A 3 -12.65 24.62 -31.78
N PHE A 4 -11.56 24.49 -31.08
CA PHE A 4 -11.29 25.32 -29.93
C PHE A 4 -9.88 25.91 -30.05
N THR A 5 -9.69 27.10 -29.53
CA THR A 5 -8.42 27.81 -29.52
C THR A 5 -8.01 28.04 -28.08
N ILE A 6 -6.78 27.64 -27.73
CA ILE A 6 -6.19 27.91 -26.44
C ILE A 6 -5.14 28.98 -26.60
N ASN A 7 -5.31 30.12 -25.93
CA ASN A 7 -4.30 31.17 -25.85
C ASN A 7 -3.43 30.90 -24.62
N LEU A 8 -2.18 30.50 -24.83
CA LEU A 8 -1.17 30.37 -23.80
C LEU A 8 -0.31 31.66 -23.78
N PRO A 9 -0.12 32.26 -22.58
CA PRO A 9 0.84 33.38 -22.49
C PRO A 9 2.25 32.86 -22.75
N ALA A 10 3.02 33.63 -23.54
CA ALA A 10 4.43 33.35 -23.78
C ALA A 10 5.19 33.56 -22.46
N ALA A 11 5.93 32.56 -22.02
CA ALA A 11 6.83 32.70 -20.88
C ALA A 11 7.99 33.59 -21.29
N GLU A 12 8.13 34.76 -20.65
CA GLU A 12 9.34 35.58 -20.76
C GLU A 12 10.50 34.78 -20.13
N GLY A 13 11.55 34.61 -20.91
CA GLY A 13 12.70 33.79 -20.55
C GLY A 13 13.45 34.32 -19.33
N SER A 14 13.24 33.69 -18.21
CA SER A 14 14.18 33.67 -17.10
C SER A 14 15.12 32.49 -17.31
N SER A 15 16.38 32.79 -17.66
CA SER A 15 17.46 31.82 -17.64
C SER A 15 17.72 31.38 -16.22
N THR A 16 16.92 30.43 -15.73
CA THR A 16 17.24 29.71 -14.52
C THR A 16 18.26 28.65 -14.85
N GLN A 17 19.49 28.88 -14.38
CA GLN A 17 20.52 27.84 -14.34
C GLN A 17 19.90 26.56 -13.82
N ASN A 18 19.97 25.51 -14.64
CA ASN A 18 19.71 24.14 -14.23
C ASN A 18 20.72 23.79 -13.12
N THR A 19 20.37 24.09 -11.87
CA THR A 19 20.91 23.36 -10.76
C THR A 19 20.28 21.99 -10.89
N MET A 20 21.03 21.02 -11.40
CA MET A 20 20.71 19.60 -11.24
C MET A 20 20.54 19.37 -9.74
N VAL A 21 19.30 19.40 -9.27
CA VAL A 21 18.94 18.74 -8.05
C VAL A 21 19.25 17.27 -8.34
N GLN A 22 20.38 16.80 -7.86
CA GLN A 22 20.61 15.37 -7.71
C GLN A 22 19.46 14.90 -6.82
N GLN A 23 18.42 14.34 -7.46
CA GLN A 23 17.50 13.45 -6.78
C GLN A 23 18.39 12.34 -6.22
N ASN A 24 18.65 12.40 -4.93
CA ASN A 24 19.07 11.24 -4.18
C ASN A 24 17.92 10.23 -4.28
N ASN A 25 17.91 9.48 -5.37
CA ASN A 25 17.19 8.23 -5.45
C ASN A 25 17.88 7.32 -4.41
N GLY A 26 17.40 7.32 -3.17
CA GLY A 26 17.64 6.21 -2.27
C GLY A 26 17.32 4.96 -3.07
N ASP A 27 18.20 3.96 -3.05
CA ASP A 27 18.17 2.82 -3.96
C ASP A 27 16.84 2.07 -3.88
N ILE A 28 15.85 2.54 -4.67
CA ILE A 28 14.58 1.84 -4.93
C ILE A 28 14.97 0.57 -5.67
N SER A 29 15.05 -0.55 -4.96
CA SER A 29 15.50 -1.82 -5.54
C SER A 29 14.55 -2.96 -5.20
N LEU A 30 14.08 -3.63 -6.26
CA LEU A 30 13.42 -4.93 -6.20
C LEU A 30 14.34 -6.03 -6.75
N SER A 31 15.66 -5.84 -6.62
CA SER A 31 16.65 -6.83 -7.08
C SER A 31 16.37 -8.20 -6.45
N GLY A 32 16.37 -9.22 -7.30
CA GLY A 32 16.07 -10.60 -6.90
C GLY A 32 14.57 -10.92 -6.75
N TYR A 33 13.65 -9.96 -6.95
CA TYR A 33 12.21 -10.27 -7.02
C TYR A 33 11.85 -10.87 -8.38
N THR A 34 10.95 -11.85 -8.37
CA THR A 34 10.27 -12.36 -9.56
C THR A 34 8.77 -12.07 -9.42
N VAL A 35 8.28 -11.20 -10.28
CA VAL A 35 6.90 -10.70 -10.30
C VAL A 35 6.12 -11.39 -11.42
N LEU A 36 4.97 -11.99 -11.13
CA LEU A 36 4.01 -12.42 -12.14
C LEU A 36 3.02 -11.27 -12.39
N LEU A 37 3.08 -10.69 -13.58
CA LEU A 37 2.13 -9.69 -14.05
C LEU A 37 1.05 -10.35 -14.92
N VAL A 38 -0.20 -10.30 -14.46
CA VAL A 38 -1.35 -10.86 -15.20
C VAL A 38 -2.22 -9.71 -15.69
N GLU A 39 -2.16 -9.44 -16.97
CA GLU A 39 -2.77 -8.28 -17.62
C GLU A 39 -3.02 -8.62 -19.10
N ASP A 40 -4.22 -8.35 -19.63
CA ASP A 40 -4.56 -8.65 -21.02
C ASP A 40 -4.15 -7.54 -22.00
N ASN A 41 -4.08 -6.31 -21.55
CA ASN A 41 -3.75 -5.15 -22.36
C ASN A 41 -2.23 -5.01 -22.55
N LYS A 42 -1.77 -5.11 -23.81
CA LYS A 42 -0.35 -5.03 -24.16
C LYS A 42 0.34 -3.73 -23.73
N LEU A 43 -0.36 -2.61 -23.80
CA LEU A 43 0.22 -1.32 -23.39
C LEU A 43 0.44 -1.28 -21.87
N ASN A 44 -0.53 -1.77 -21.09
CA ASN A 44 -0.41 -1.88 -19.64
C ASN A 44 0.70 -2.86 -19.24
N GLN A 45 0.83 -4.00 -19.97
CA GLN A 45 1.94 -4.94 -19.78
C GLN A 45 3.28 -4.25 -19.92
N VAL A 46 3.48 -3.51 -21.04
CA VAL A 46 4.73 -2.80 -21.30
C VAL A 46 5.00 -1.74 -20.23
N LEU A 47 3.99 -0.95 -19.86
CA LEU A 47 4.13 0.09 -18.85
C LEU A 47 4.54 -0.50 -17.49
N ALA A 48 3.78 -1.47 -16.97
CA ALA A 48 4.06 -2.07 -15.68
C ALA A 48 5.42 -2.80 -15.68
N THR A 49 5.73 -3.56 -16.74
CA THR A 49 7.03 -4.24 -16.88
C THR A 49 8.18 -3.23 -16.85
N THR A 50 8.09 -2.15 -17.64
CA THR A 50 9.13 -1.11 -17.68
C THR A 50 9.36 -0.48 -16.30
N ILE A 51 8.29 -0.18 -15.57
CA ILE A 51 8.39 0.41 -14.23
C ILE A 51 9.06 -0.58 -13.27
N ILE A 52 8.59 -1.83 -13.23
CA ILE A 52 9.04 -2.83 -12.27
C ILE A 52 10.49 -3.28 -12.56
N GLU A 53 10.84 -3.49 -13.83
CA GLU A 53 12.20 -3.86 -14.23
C GLU A 53 13.21 -2.74 -13.99
N LYS A 54 12.81 -1.48 -14.04
CA LYS A 54 13.66 -0.34 -13.65
C LYS A 54 14.11 -0.43 -12.19
N TRP A 55 13.36 -1.09 -11.34
CA TRP A 55 13.72 -1.36 -9.94
C TRP A 55 14.54 -2.65 -9.76
N GLY A 56 14.91 -3.32 -10.85
CA GLY A 56 15.76 -4.52 -10.84
C GLY A 56 15.02 -5.83 -10.62
N ALA A 57 13.69 -5.86 -10.61
CA ALA A 57 12.92 -7.10 -10.53
C ALA A 57 12.85 -7.80 -11.90
N ARG A 58 12.69 -9.13 -11.89
CA ARG A 58 12.31 -9.90 -13.06
C ARG A 58 10.78 -9.93 -13.19
N VAL A 59 10.25 -9.60 -14.35
CA VAL A 59 8.80 -9.67 -14.62
C VAL A 59 8.51 -10.80 -15.60
N VAL A 60 7.53 -11.63 -15.25
CA VAL A 60 6.96 -12.65 -16.14
C VAL A 60 5.50 -12.26 -16.41
N VAL A 61 5.09 -12.28 -17.66
CA VAL A 61 3.77 -11.77 -18.08
C VAL A 61 2.85 -12.91 -18.50
N ALA A 62 1.64 -12.94 -17.92
CA ALA A 62 0.51 -13.75 -18.36
C ALA A 62 -0.58 -12.85 -18.95
N GLY A 63 -1.21 -13.24 -20.05
CA GLY A 63 -2.23 -12.44 -20.72
C GLY A 63 -3.66 -12.68 -20.21
N ASN A 64 -3.89 -13.61 -19.29
CA ASN A 64 -5.17 -13.89 -18.64
C ASN A 64 -4.99 -14.80 -17.43
N GLY A 65 -6.07 -15.01 -16.67
CA GLY A 65 -6.04 -15.85 -15.47
C GLY A 65 -5.68 -17.31 -15.70
N GLN A 66 -6.04 -17.89 -16.86
CA GLN A 66 -5.69 -19.29 -17.18
C GLN A 66 -4.17 -19.44 -17.36
N GLN A 67 -3.54 -18.55 -18.13
CA GLN A 67 -2.08 -18.56 -18.28
C GLN A 67 -1.36 -18.36 -16.95
N ALA A 68 -1.91 -17.54 -16.06
CA ALA A 68 -1.34 -17.37 -14.71
C ALA A 68 -1.38 -18.70 -13.92
N LEU A 69 -2.47 -19.45 -13.97
CA LEU A 69 -2.58 -20.76 -13.34
C LEU A 69 -1.56 -21.75 -13.90
N ASP A 70 -1.41 -21.79 -15.23
CA ASP A 70 -0.49 -22.69 -15.91
C ASP A 70 0.95 -22.39 -15.52
N MET A 71 1.34 -21.11 -15.45
CA MET A 71 2.67 -20.69 -15.01
C MET A 71 2.93 -21.01 -13.53
N LEU A 72 1.93 -20.78 -12.67
CA LEU A 72 2.02 -21.04 -11.23
C LEU A 72 2.10 -22.55 -10.90
N ALA A 73 1.70 -23.41 -11.82
CA ALA A 73 1.85 -24.85 -11.64
C ALA A 73 3.31 -25.31 -11.76
N THR A 74 4.19 -24.57 -12.44
CA THR A 74 5.58 -24.92 -12.72
C THR A 74 6.59 -23.97 -12.10
N ASP A 75 6.22 -22.72 -11.89
CA ASP A 75 7.13 -21.66 -11.47
C ASP A 75 6.68 -21.01 -10.15
N THR A 76 7.65 -20.41 -9.45
CA THR A 76 7.40 -19.68 -8.21
C THR A 76 7.65 -18.19 -8.41
N PHE A 77 6.84 -17.38 -7.73
CA PHE A 77 6.89 -15.92 -7.80
C PHE A 77 6.86 -15.34 -6.39
N ASP A 78 7.49 -14.18 -6.22
CA ASP A 78 7.48 -13.47 -4.94
C ASP A 78 6.17 -12.70 -4.74
N ILE A 79 5.55 -12.25 -5.84
CA ILE A 79 4.26 -11.53 -5.85
C ILE A 79 3.56 -11.70 -7.19
N ILE A 80 2.22 -11.63 -7.16
CA ILE A 80 1.35 -11.67 -8.34
C ILE A 80 0.60 -10.34 -8.43
N LEU A 81 0.74 -9.65 -9.55
CA LEU A 81 -0.05 -8.48 -9.90
C LEU A 81 -1.15 -8.93 -10.86
N MET A 82 -2.41 -8.89 -10.44
CA MET A 82 -3.53 -9.52 -11.13
C MET A 82 -4.58 -8.50 -11.56
N ASP A 83 -4.75 -8.30 -12.86
CA ASP A 83 -5.91 -7.53 -13.33
C ASP A 83 -7.22 -8.24 -12.96
N ILE A 84 -8.18 -7.46 -12.48
CA ILE A 84 -9.51 -7.99 -12.13
C ILE A 84 -10.29 -8.38 -13.38
N GLN A 85 -10.22 -7.56 -14.43
CA GLN A 85 -11.05 -7.71 -15.62
C GLN A 85 -10.23 -8.16 -16.82
N MET A 86 -10.32 -9.43 -17.15
CA MET A 86 -9.63 -10.03 -18.29
C MET A 86 -10.52 -11.03 -19.01
N PRO A 87 -10.34 -11.23 -20.34
CA PRO A 87 -11.01 -12.29 -21.09
C PRO A 87 -10.49 -13.68 -20.68
N VAL A 88 -11.22 -14.73 -21.08
CA VAL A 88 -10.95 -16.15 -20.81
C VAL A 88 -11.15 -16.50 -19.33
N MET A 89 -10.41 -15.89 -18.42
CA MET A 89 -10.56 -16.07 -16.98
C MET A 89 -10.22 -14.75 -16.29
N ASP A 90 -11.18 -14.22 -15.54
CA ASP A 90 -11.03 -13.00 -14.74
C ASP A 90 -10.12 -13.21 -13.53
N GLY A 91 -9.58 -12.10 -12.98
CA GLY A 91 -8.60 -12.16 -11.91
C GLY A 91 -9.15 -12.68 -10.57
N MET A 92 -10.43 -12.45 -10.27
CA MET A 92 -11.05 -12.95 -9.04
C MET A 92 -11.20 -14.46 -9.09
N THR A 93 -11.65 -14.99 -10.24
CA THR A 93 -11.76 -16.42 -10.47
C THR A 93 -10.39 -17.09 -10.45
N ALA A 94 -9.39 -16.50 -11.11
CA ALA A 94 -8.02 -16.99 -11.09
C ALA A 94 -7.46 -17.04 -9.67
N SER A 95 -7.65 -15.96 -8.88
CA SER A 95 -7.15 -15.89 -7.50
C SER A 95 -7.78 -16.94 -6.60
N ARG A 96 -9.09 -17.17 -6.69
CA ARG A 96 -9.73 -18.28 -5.95
C ARG A 96 -9.13 -19.63 -6.32
N LEU A 97 -8.94 -19.91 -7.60
CA LEU A 97 -8.35 -21.17 -8.04
C LEU A 97 -6.89 -21.34 -7.59
N ILE A 98 -6.10 -20.25 -7.58
CA ILE A 98 -4.75 -20.23 -7.03
C ILE A 98 -4.77 -20.65 -5.55
N ARG A 99 -5.70 -20.10 -4.76
CA ARG A 99 -5.82 -20.42 -3.33
C ARG A 99 -6.39 -21.81 -3.09
N GLU A 100 -7.48 -22.17 -3.79
CA GLU A 100 -8.23 -23.39 -3.51
C GLU A 100 -7.60 -24.63 -4.14
N LYS A 101 -7.14 -24.55 -5.39
CA LYS A 101 -6.62 -25.71 -6.13
C LYS A 101 -5.09 -25.84 -6.03
N LEU A 102 -4.36 -24.75 -6.25
CA LEU A 102 -2.90 -24.79 -6.24
C LEU A 102 -2.33 -24.65 -4.83
N LYS A 103 -3.15 -24.19 -3.85
CA LYS A 103 -2.73 -23.97 -2.44
C LYS A 103 -1.54 -22.99 -2.32
N ILE A 104 -1.37 -22.11 -3.30
CA ILE A 104 -0.28 -21.13 -3.34
C ILE A 104 -0.64 -19.95 -2.44
N THR A 105 0.30 -19.55 -1.59
CA THR A 105 0.16 -18.44 -0.63
C THR A 105 0.83 -17.15 -1.10
N THR A 106 1.53 -17.17 -2.24
CA THR A 106 2.14 -15.97 -2.85
C THR A 106 1.16 -14.79 -2.84
N PRO A 107 1.57 -13.60 -2.37
CA PRO A 107 0.69 -12.44 -2.35
C PRO A 107 0.14 -12.09 -3.73
N ILE A 108 -1.16 -11.78 -3.80
CA ILE A 108 -1.83 -11.32 -5.03
C ILE A 108 -2.33 -9.91 -4.77
N LEU A 109 -1.88 -8.95 -5.59
CA LEU A 109 -2.41 -7.59 -5.61
C LEU A 109 -3.30 -7.41 -6.82
N ALA A 110 -4.53 -6.95 -6.59
CA ALA A 110 -5.46 -6.64 -7.66
C ALA A 110 -5.03 -5.38 -8.42
N LEU A 111 -5.08 -5.40 -9.75
CA LEU A 111 -4.96 -4.22 -10.59
C LEU A 111 -6.38 -3.77 -10.98
N SER A 112 -6.77 -2.54 -10.67
CA SER A 112 -8.14 -2.06 -10.89
C SER A 112 -8.20 -0.65 -11.46
N ALA A 113 -9.01 -0.45 -12.49
CA ALA A 113 -9.28 0.89 -13.02
C ALA A 113 -10.21 1.72 -12.11
N ASN A 114 -10.94 1.07 -11.18
CA ASN A 114 -11.90 1.74 -10.34
C ASN A 114 -11.98 1.08 -8.95
N VAL A 115 -11.54 1.81 -7.93
CA VAL A 115 -11.56 1.34 -6.55
C VAL A 115 -12.87 1.77 -5.91
N ILE A 116 -13.95 1.05 -6.20
CA ILE A 116 -15.26 1.26 -5.58
C ILE A 116 -15.34 0.39 -4.32
N LYS A 117 -15.90 0.96 -3.24
CA LYS A 117 -16.27 0.21 -2.03
C LYS A 117 -17.16 -0.98 -2.46
N GLY A 118 -16.76 -2.20 -2.17
CA GLY A 118 -17.42 -3.44 -2.63
C GLY A 118 -16.58 -4.25 -3.64
N ILE A 119 -15.65 -3.65 -4.37
CA ILE A 119 -14.65 -4.39 -5.15
C ILE A 119 -13.53 -4.88 -4.22
N VAL A 120 -13.13 -4.07 -3.28
CA VAL A 120 -12.07 -4.40 -2.30
C VAL A 120 -12.45 -5.64 -1.49
N GLU A 121 -13.69 -5.67 -0.98
CA GLU A 121 -14.23 -6.81 -0.25
C GLU A 121 -14.24 -8.09 -1.11
N LYS A 122 -14.69 -7.99 -2.36
CA LYS A 122 -14.71 -9.14 -3.29
C LYS A 122 -13.29 -9.63 -3.65
N CYS A 123 -12.32 -8.73 -3.78
CA CYS A 123 -10.92 -9.11 -4.00
C CYS A 123 -10.37 -9.87 -2.78
N GLN A 124 -10.68 -9.41 -1.57
CA GLN A 124 -10.29 -10.09 -0.33
C GLN A 124 -10.94 -11.48 -0.22
N GLU A 125 -12.24 -11.60 -0.50
CA GLU A 125 -12.96 -12.89 -0.57
C GLU A 125 -12.35 -13.84 -1.62
N ALA A 126 -11.80 -13.29 -2.70
CA ALA A 126 -11.07 -14.07 -3.71
C ALA A 126 -9.64 -14.43 -3.29
N GLY A 127 -9.19 -14.04 -2.10
CA GLY A 127 -7.86 -14.34 -1.57
C GLY A 127 -6.76 -13.39 -2.05
N MET A 128 -7.11 -12.17 -2.50
CA MET A 128 -6.15 -11.11 -2.84
C MET A 128 -5.80 -10.29 -1.59
N GLN A 129 -4.55 -9.82 -1.50
CA GLN A 129 -3.98 -9.17 -0.33
C GLN A 129 -3.99 -7.64 -0.38
N GLY A 130 -4.26 -7.05 -1.51
CA GLY A 130 -4.31 -5.61 -1.71
C GLY A 130 -4.73 -5.26 -3.12
N TYR A 131 -4.73 -3.98 -3.42
CA TYR A 131 -5.05 -3.50 -4.77
C TYR A 131 -4.17 -2.32 -5.18
N ILE A 132 -4.00 -2.15 -6.48
CA ILE A 132 -3.28 -1.05 -7.12
C ILE A 132 -4.23 -0.42 -8.13
N SER A 133 -4.36 0.91 -8.09
CA SER A 133 -5.19 1.64 -9.05
C SER A 133 -4.48 1.77 -10.41
N LYS A 134 -5.24 1.68 -11.48
CA LYS A 134 -4.83 2.05 -12.83
C LYS A 134 -5.35 3.46 -13.13
N PRO A 135 -4.57 4.37 -13.77
CA PRO A 135 -3.20 4.18 -14.22
C PRO A 135 -2.22 4.04 -13.06
N PHE A 136 -1.13 3.27 -13.28
CA PHE A 136 -0.16 2.97 -12.23
C PHE A 136 0.59 4.23 -11.79
N ASP A 137 0.50 4.55 -10.50
CA ASP A 137 1.45 5.41 -9.83
C ASP A 137 2.67 4.56 -9.45
N SER A 138 3.88 5.00 -9.85
CA SER A 138 5.10 4.22 -9.65
C SER A 138 5.42 4.01 -8.17
N ASP A 139 5.22 5.03 -7.36
CA ASP A 139 5.57 4.99 -5.94
C ASP A 139 4.58 4.12 -5.16
N ASP A 140 3.28 4.20 -5.51
CA ASP A 140 2.24 3.33 -4.94
C ASP A 140 2.47 1.86 -5.32
N LEU A 141 2.81 1.59 -6.57
CA LEU A 141 3.16 0.25 -7.08
C LEU A 141 4.36 -0.34 -6.33
N TYR A 142 5.46 0.41 -6.21
CA TYR A 142 6.65 -0.01 -5.48
C TYR A 142 6.35 -0.31 -4.03
N ARG A 143 5.72 0.65 -3.33
CA ARG A 143 5.36 0.50 -1.91
C ARG A 143 4.52 -0.73 -1.65
N LYS A 144 3.53 -0.99 -2.49
CA LYS A 144 2.63 -2.14 -2.34
C LYS A 144 3.34 -3.47 -2.61
N ILE A 145 4.24 -3.52 -3.59
CA ILE A 145 5.06 -4.72 -3.82
C ILE A 145 5.91 -5.03 -2.58
N VAL A 146 6.67 -4.06 -2.07
CA VAL A 146 7.51 -4.25 -0.88
C VAL A 146 6.68 -4.57 0.37
N LEU A 147 5.52 -3.93 0.49
CA LEU A 147 4.59 -4.14 1.60
C LEU A 147 4.12 -5.59 1.68
N HIS A 148 3.76 -6.20 0.56
CA HIS A 148 3.11 -7.50 0.55
C HIS A 148 4.07 -8.67 0.29
N ALA A 149 5.24 -8.42 -0.28
CA ALA A 149 6.24 -9.46 -0.56
C ALA A 149 7.62 -9.13 0.06
N PRO A 150 7.74 -9.04 1.39
CA PRO A 150 9.04 -8.81 2.01
C PRO A 150 9.94 -10.03 1.82
N LYS A 151 11.11 -9.87 1.18
CA LYS A 151 12.11 -10.95 1.12
C LYS A 151 12.78 -11.14 2.48
N THR A 152 12.67 -12.33 3.01
CA THR A 152 13.50 -12.80 4.12
C THR A 152 14.92 -13.03 3.59
N GLY A 153 15.86 -12.13 3.89
CA GLY A 153 17.27 -12.32 3.52
C GLY A 153 17.96 -11.12 2.88
N SER A 154 17.25 -10.08 2.44
CA SER A 154 17.88 -8.77 2.35
C SER A 154 18.25 -8.33 3.77
N PRO A 155 19.45 -7.71 3.99
CA PRO A 155 19.69 -7.07 5.27
C PRO A 155 18.46 -6.19 5.51
N VAL A 156 17.71 -6.46 6.56
CA VAL A 156 16.71 -5.51 7.04
C VAL A 156 17.55 -4.35 7.52
N GLU A 157 17.89 -3.45 6.60
CA GLU A 157 18.34 -2.13 6.98
C GLU A 157 17.30 -1.65 7.98
N LYS A 158 17.80 -1.11 9.07
CA LYS A 158 16.96 -0.68 10.19
C LYS A 158 15.73 0.01 9.63
N PRO A 159 14.52 -0.26 10.19
CA PRO A 159 13.27 0.31 9.65
C PRO A 159 13.28 1.83 9.48
N GLU A 160 14.24 2.50 10.11
CA GLU A 160 14.50 3.94 10.00
C GLU A 160 15.19 4.33 8.67
N GLU A 161 15.86 3.39 7.96
CA GLU A 161 16.58 3.66 6.70
C GLU A 161 15.71 3.34 5.44
N MET A 162 14.58 2.64 5.60
CA MET A 162 13.64 2.34 4.50
C MET A 162 12.62 3.44 4.23
N LEU A 163 12.71 4.56 4.94
CA LEU A 163 11.79 5.67 4.74
C LEU A 163 12.48 6.73 3.88
N GLU A 164 11.92 6.93 2.72
CA GLU A 164 12.12 8.19 2.01
C GLU A 164 11.78 9.34 2.98
N PRO A 165 12.63 10.38 3.07
CA PRO A 165 12.36 11.52 3.95
C PRO A 165 11.04 12.23 3.67
N ASP A 166 10.40 11.94 2.51
CA ASP A 166 9.15 12.53 2.04
C ASP A 166 7.95 11.58 2.09
N LEU A 167 8.04 10.41 2.75
CA LEU A 167 6.88 9.52 2.90
C LEU A 167 5.81 10.18 3.77
N VAL A 168 4.77 10.71 3.14
CA VAL A 168 3.59 11.23 3.83
C VAL A 168 2.82 10.07 4.43
N LEU A 169 3.06 9.79 5.72
CA LEU A 169 2.40 8.70 6.44
C LEU A 169 0.97 9.05 6.85
N ALA A 170 0.62 10.35 6.92
CA ALA A 170 -0.73 10.82 7.23
C ALA A 170 -1.12 12.01 6.35
N ASP A 171 -2.40 12.09 6.03
CA ASP A 171 -3.04 13.25 5.42
C ASP A 171 -4.15 13.78 6.36
N VAL A 172 -3.86 14.84 7.07
CA VAL A 172 -4.82 15.43 8.01
C VAL A 172 -5.82 16.38 7.36
N SER A 173 -5.76 16.59 6.05
CA SER A 173 -6.70 17.48 5.33
C SER A 173 -8.15 17.04 5.47
N ARG A 174 -8.41 15.76 5.69
CA ARG A 174 -9.75 15.26 5.99
C ARG A 174 -10.22 15.70 7.39
N LEU A 175 -9.31 15.64 8.36
CA LEU A 175 -9.59 16.10 9.72
C LEU A 175 -9.86 17.60 9.73
N GLU A 176 -9.06 18.41 9.01
CA GLU A 176 -9.27 19.84 8.83
C GLU A 176 -10.66 20.15 8.24
N LYS A 177 -11.11 19.38 7.24
CA LYS A 177 -12.44 19.54 6.65
C LYS A 177 -13.57 19.23 7.63
N MET A 178 -13.35 18.35 8.60
CA MET A 178 -14.36 17.94 9.58
C MET A 178 -14.49 18.91 10.76
N ILE A 179 -13.38 19.49 11.22
CA ILE A 179 -13.34 20.33 12.44
C ILE A 179 -13.07 21.81 12.15
N GLY A 180 -12.84 22.16 10.87
CA GLY A 180 -12.38 23.49 10.46
C GLY A 180 -10.88 23.62 10.46
N SER A 181 -10.36 24.65 9.80
CA SER A 181 -8.90 24.91 9.68
C SER A 181 -8.35 25.65 10.91
N ASP A 182 -8.92 25.44 12.09
CA ASP A 182 -8.39 25.97 13.35
C ASP A 182 -7.21 25.12 13.81
N PRO A 183 -5.97 25.67 13.82
CA PRO A 183 -4.77 24.91 14.18
C PRO A 183 -4.79 24.38 15.62
N GLU A 184 -5.47 25.08 16.53
CA GLU A 184 -5.56 24.65 17.93
C GLU A 184 -6.44 23.41 18.05
N GLN A 185 -7.59 23.39 17.41
CA GLN A 185 -8.49 22.22 17.37
C GLN A 185 -7.84 21.03 16.69
N LEU A 186 -7.11 21.25 15.61
CA LEU A 186 -6.39 20.21 14.89
C LEU A 186 -5.32 19.57 15.81
N ASN A 187 -4.52 20.40 16.49
CA ASN A 187 -3.50 19.95 17.45
C ASN A 187 -4.13 19.16 18.61
N ILE A 188 -5.28 19.59 19.13
CA ILE A 188 -6.00 18.86 20.18
C ILE A 188 -6.38 17.47 19.70
N MET A 189 -6.92 17.35 18.48
CA MET A 189 -7.35 16.06 17.93
C MET A 189 -6.17 15.12 17.65
N ILE A 190 -5.08 15.63 17.09
CA ILE A 190 -3.87 14.85 16.85
C ILE A 190 -3.26 14.37 18.17
N ASN A 191 -3.19 15.27 19.20
CA ASN A 191 -2.72 14.87 20.51
C ASN A 191 -3.60 13.79 21.15
N LYS A 192 -4.93 13.85 20.99
CA LYS A 192 -5.83 12.78 21.44
C LYS A 192 -5.55 11.48 20.71
N PHE A 193 -5.33 11.50 19.39
CA PHE A 193 -4.92 10.33 18.62
C PHE A 193 -3.63 9.72 19.17
N LEU A 194 -2.60 10.55 19.40
CA LEU A 194 -1.30 10.13 19.93
C LEU A 194 -1.35 9.62 21.37
N MET A 195 -2.36 10.01 22.14
CA MET A 195 -2.58 9.55 23.52
C MET A 195 -3.36 8.24 23.59
N ILE A 196 -4.38 8.08 22.74
CA ILE A 196 -5.33 6.95 22.81
C ILE A 196 -4.81 5.74 22.01
N THR A 197 -4.29 5.95 20.81
CA THR A 197 -3.91 4.84 19.92
C THR A 197 -2.86 3.90 20.51
N PRO A 198 -1.85 4.35 21.29
CA PRO A 198 -0.90 3.45 21.95
C PRO A 198 -1.54 2.41 22.86
N SER A 199 -2.66 2.73 23.54
CA SER A 199 -3.36 1.75 24.39
C SER A 199 -3.98 0.63 23.57
N TYR A 200 -4.54 0.94 22.40
CA TYR A 200 -5.07 -0.07 21.48
C TYR A 200 -3.98 -0.93 20.85
N LEU A 201 -2.78 -0.34 20.64
CA LEU A 201 -1.60 -1.09 20.18
C LEU A 201 -1.09 -2.05 21.27
N ALA A 202 -1.13 -1.63 22.53
CA ALA A 202 -0.80 -2.52 23.64
C ALA A 202 -1.77 -3.72 23.68
N GLU A 203 -3.08 -3.46 23.60
CA GLU A 203 -4.09 -4.53 23.50
C GLU A 203 -3.82 -5.50 22.33
N LEU A 204 -3.45 -4.96 21.16
CA LEU A 204 -3.12 -5.76 19.97
C LEU A 204 -1.90 -6.65 20.19
N ASN A 205 -0.85 -6.09 20.80
CA ASN A 205 0.39 -6.83 21.07
C ASN A 205 0.21 -7.87 22.19
N ASP A 206 -0.58 -7.55 23.20
CA ASP A 206 -0.94 -8.51 24.29
C ASP A 206 -1.75 -9.68 23.74
N ALA A 207 -2.74 -9.40 22.88
CA ALA A 207 -3.51 -10.42 22.19
C ALA A 207 -2.62 -11.33 21.32
N LEU A 208 -1.65 -10.73 20.61
CA LEU A 208 -0.66 -11.49 19.85
C LEU A 208 0.20 -12.38 20.73
N ALA A 209 0.67 -11.87 21.88
CA ALA A 209 1.49 -12.63 22.83
C ALA A 209 0.73 -13.79 23.47
N LEU A 210 -0.58 -13.62 23.70
CA LEU A 210 -1.50 -14.65 24.23
C LEU A 210 -1.99 -15.64 23.18
N ASN A 211 -1.62 -15.47 21.89
CA ASN A 211 -2.13 -16.23 20.75
C ASN A 211 -3.68 -16.20 20.64
N ASP A 212 -4.29 -15.09 21.05
CA ASP A 212 -5.75 -14.88 21.00
C ASP A 212 -6.13 -14.13 19.73
N ILE A 213 -6.57 -14.89 18.71
CA ILE A 213 -6.91 -14.33 17.39
C ILE A 213 -8.18 -13.46 17.43
N ASP A 214 -9.12 -13.77 18.30
CA ASP A 214 -10.35 -12.98 18.45
C ASP A 214 -10.06 -11.64 19.12
N ALA A 215 -9.21 -11.64 20.14
CA ALA A 215 -8.72 -10.41 20.76
C ALA A 215 -7.90 -9.56 19.77
N VAL A 216 -7.09 -10.18 18.91
CA VAL A 216 -6.39 -9.48 17.80
C VAL A 216 -7.40 -8.80 16.88
N ALA A 217 -8.46 -9.50 16.47
CA ALA A 217 -9.50 -8.92 15.61
C ALA A 217 -10.22 -7.74 16.28
N ALA A 218 -10.52 -7.85 17.57
CA ALA A 218 -11.18 -6.79 18.34
C ALA A 218 -10.29 -5.55 18.48
N ALA A 219 -9.02 -5.72 18.81
CA ALA A 219 -8.04 -4.64 18.92
C ALA A 219 -7.80 -3.96 17.56
N ALA A 220 -7.64 -4.74 16.50
CA ALA A 220 -7.48 -4.22 15.14
C ALA A 220 -8.68 -3.38 14.71
N HIS A 221 -9.90 -3.76 15.10
CA HIS A 221 -11.10 -2.99 14.80
C HIS A 221 -11.09 -1.60 15.49
N LYS A 222 -10.65 -1.51 16.73
CA LYS A 222 -10.51 -0.23 17.46
C LYS A 222 -9.46 0.66 16.79
N ILE A 223 -8.30 0.10 16.46
CA ILE A 223 -7.18 0.81 15.82
C ILE A 223 -7.60 1.37 14.46
N LYS A 224 -8.37 0.63 13.66
CA LYS A 224 -8.86 1.09 12.36
C LYS A 224 -9.54 2.47 12.45
N SER A 225 -10.43 2.64 13.43
CA SER A 225 -11.16 3.91 13.61
C SER A 225 -10.22 5.07 13.93
N SER A 226 -9.15 4.82 14.72
CA SER A 226 -8.13 5.81 15.02
C SER A 226 -7.30 6.18 13.78
N ILE A 227 -6.88 5.19 13.00
CA ILE A 227 -6.09 5.41 11.77
C ILE A 227 -6.89 6.16 10.71
N ASP A 228 -8.19 5.90 10.59
CA ASP A 228 -9.08 6.63 9.67
C ASP A 228 -9.16 8.13 10.00
N LEU A 229 -8.93 8.53 11.26
CA LEU A 229 -8.94 9.93 11.68
C LEU A 229 -7.79 10.73 11.06
N VAL A 230 -6.60 10.17 11.01
CA VAL A 230 -5.38 10.82 10.49
C VAL A 230 -5.10 10.46 9.03
N SER A 231 -6.02 9.75 8.37
CA SER A 231 -5.91 9.34 6.96
C SER A 231 -4.52 8.77 6.62
N ALA A 232 -4.06 7.78 7.39
CA ALA A 232 -2.78 7.10 7.17
C ALA A 232 -2.96 5.86 6.27
N PRO A 233 -2.80 5.97 4.94
CA PRO A 233 -3.22 4.94 4.00
C PRO A 233 -2.48 3.61 4.18
N VAL A 234 -1.18 3.64 4.42
CA VAL A 234 -0.38 2.42 4.64
C VAL A 234 -0.81 1.68 5.89
N LEU A 235 -1.00 2.41 7.00
CA LEU A 235 -1.45 1.82 8.26
C LEU A 235 -2.90 1.34 8.16
N ARG A 236 -3.74 2.06 7.44
CA ARG A 236 -5.13 1.68 7.19
C ARG A 236 -5.21 0.34 6.44
N GLU A 237 -4.41 0.17 5.41
CA GLU A 237 -4.36 -1.07 4.64
C GLU A 237 -3.90 -2.24 5.53
N LEU A 238 -2.81 -2.07 6.28
CA LEU A 238 -2.31 -3.08 7.20
C LEU A 238 -3.34 -3.49 8.27
N ILE A 239 -4.01 -2.51 8.89
CA ILE A 239 -4.95 -2.82 9.97
C ILE A 239 -6.24 -3.47 9.46
N LEU A 240 -6.70 -3.11 8.25
CA LEU A 240 -7.80 -3.80 7.57
C LEU A 240 -7.44 -5.26 7.30
N PHE A 241 -6.21 -5.51 6.88
CA PHE A 241 -5.70 -6.84 6.59
C PHE A 241 -5.60 -7.71 7.83
N ILE A 242 -5.03 -7.16 8.92
CA ILE A 242 -4.98 -7.83 10.23
C ILE A 242 -6.39 -8.18 10.70
N ASN A 243 -7.31 -7.21 10.64
CA ASN A 243 -8.70 -7.42 11.07
C ASN A 243 -9.43 -8.49 10.25
N HIS A 244 -9.26 -8.46 8.93
CA HIS A 244 -9.90 -9.42 8.01
C HIS A 244 -9.37 -10.84 8.25
N ASN A 245 -8.05 -11.02 8.25
CA ASN A 245 -7.43 -12.34 8.42
C ASN A 245 -7.77 -12.93 9.80
N SER A 246 -7.73 -12.10 10.85
CA SER A 246 -8.09 -12.57 12.19
C SER A 246 -9.54 -13.05 12.32
N ARG A 247 -10.47 -12.47 11.54
CA ARG A 247 -11.88 -12.87 11.52
C ARG A 247 -12.18 -14.07 10.63
N ASN A 248 -11.33 -14.35 9.66
CA ASN A 248 -11.56 -15.41 8.66
C ASN A 248 -10.75 -16.68 8.93
N GLY A 249 -10.34 -16.91 10.18
CA GLY A 249 -9.74 -18.16 10.61
C GLY A 249 -8.25 -18.29 10.28
N SER A 250 -7.56 -17.21 9.96
CA SER A 250 -6.10 -17.22 9.85
C SER A 250 -5.45 -17.49 11.20
N SER A 251 -4.30 -18.16 11.16
CA SER A 251 -3.52 -18.43 12.37
C SER A 251 -2.79 -17.17 12.86
N ILE A 252 -2.43 -17.15 14.13
CA ILE A 252 -1.59 -16.09 14.71
C ILE A 252 -0.25 -15.95 13.97
N SER A 253 0.33 -17.05 13.49
CA SER A 253 1.58 -17.05 12.73
C SER A 253 1.47 -16.27 11.41
N GLU A 254 0.29 -16.23 10.79
CA GLU A 254 0.05 -15.50 9.55
C GLU A 254 -0.15 -14.00 9.79
N VAL A 255 -0.79 -13.60 10.89
CA VAL A 255 -1.04 -12.18 11.19
C VAL A 255 0.11 -11.52 11.96
N SER A 256 0.95 -12.28 12.65
CA SER A 256 2.06 -11.78 13.45
C SER A 256 3.05 -10.91 12.66
N PRO A 257 3.49 -11.26 11.43
CA PRO A 257 4.35 -10.39 10.62
C PRO A 257 3.70 -9.06 10.28
N LEU A 258 2.39 -9.05 10.00
CA LEU A 258 1.62 -7.85 9.68
C LEU A 258 1.51 -6.92 10.89
N ILE A 259 1.28 -7.47 12.09
CA ILE A 259 1.24 -6.70 13.34
C ILE A 259 2.58 -6.07 13.65
N ARG A 260 3.69 -6.82 13.49
CA ARG A 260 5.05 -6.27 13.66
C ARG A 260 5.29 -5.11 12.71
N LYS A 261 4.92 -5.26 11.44
CA LYS A 261 5.04 -4.23 10.42
C LYS A 261 4.18 -3.00 10.77
N PHE A 262 2.94 -3.21 11.18
CA PHE A 262 2.06 -2.14 11.63
C PHE A 262 2.69 -1.32 12.77
N ASN A 263 3.28 -1.98 13.77
CA ASN A 263 3.94 -1.33 14.89
C ASN A 263 5.12 -0.43 14.45
N VAL A 264 5.89 -0.87 13.46
CA VAL A 264 6.99 -0.08 12.90
C VAL A 264 6.46 1.19 12.24
N TYR A 265 5.50 1.06 11.31
CA TYR A 265 4.93 2.22 10.61
C TYR A 265 4.18 3.17 11.55
N TYR A 266 3.55 2.64 12.60
CA TYR A 266 2.90 3.48 13.60
C TYR A 266 3.91 4.35 14.36
N LYS A 267 5.06 3.81 14.78
CA LYS A 267 6.13 4.59 15.43
C LYS A 267 6.63 5.73 14.55
N LEU A 268 6.71 5.51 13.26
CA LEU A 268 7.13 6.51 12.29
C LEU A 268 6.07 7.59 12.10
N LEU A 269 4.81 7.20 11.98
CA LEU A 269 3.68 8.15 11.98
C LEU A 269 3.66 8.98 13.25
N GLU A 270 3.83 8.35 14.41
CA GLU A 270 3.90 9.06 15.70
C GLU A 270 5.01 10.10 15.73
N LYS A 271 6.23 9.73 15.27
CA LYS A 271 7.37 10.65 15.17
C LYS A 271 7.07 11.84 14.26
N GLN A 272 6.50 11.57 13.06
CA GLN A 272 6.10 12.60 12.11
C GLN A 272 5.09 13.58 12.73
N LEU A 273 3.98 13.07 13.27
CA LEU A 273 2.92 13.91 13.84
C LEU A 273 3.43 14.75 15.01
N ARG A 274 4.29 14.20 15.90
CA ARG A 274 4.91 14.95 17.00
C ARG A 274 5.83 16.06 16.50
N GLN A 275 6.60 15.81 15.46
CA GLN A 275 7.47 16.80 14.84
C GLN A 275 6.68 17.94 14.21
N GLU A 276 5.59 17.64 13.51
CA GLU A 276 4.73 18.61 12.86
C GLU A 276 4.01 19.51 13.90
N ILE A 277 3.50 18.94 14.98
CA ILE A 277 2.95 19.72 16.11
C ILE A 277 4.03 20.66 16.69
N SER A 278 5.24 20.16 16.90
CA SER A 278 6.32 20.94 17.55
C SER A 278 6.85 22.08 16.69
N THR A 279 6.79 21.96 15.37
CA THR A 279 7.27 22.96 14.41
C THR A 279 6.22 24.01 14.06
N GLY A 280 4.98 23.86 14.51
CA GLY A 280 3.86 24.74 14.15
C GLY A 280 3.57 24.75 12.65
N LYS A 281 4.13 23.80 11.89
CA LYS A 281 3.80 23.60 10.49
C LYS A 281 2.39 23.05 10.44
N VAL A 282 1.42 23.93 10.23
CA VAL A 282 0.09 23.57 9.77
C VAL A 282 0.30 22.78 8.48
N PHE A 283 -0.26 21.59 8.43
CA PHE A 283 -0.19 20.62 7.36
C PHE A 283 -0.59 21.24 6.01
N HIS A 284 0.34 21.88 5.31
CA HIS A 284 0.11 22.40 3.98
C HIS A 284 0.46 21.33 2.96
N LYS A 285 -0.51 21.00 2.10
CA LYS A 285 -0.32 20.27 0.86
C LYS A 285 0.98 20.67 0.20
N VAL A 286 1.83 19.69 -0.06
CA VAL A 286 2.70 19.77 -1.24
C VAL A 286 1.76 19.59 -2.43
N GLY A 287 1.59 20.66 -3.25
CA GLY A 287 0.75 20.72 -4.44
C GLY A 287 1.34 19.91 -5.59
#